data_e528bdb1fcd9a2fe94d33d16449af4a2
#
_entry.id   e528bdb1fcd9a2fe94d33d16449af4a2
#
_cell.length_a   1.000
_cell.length_b   1.000
_cell.length_c   1.000
_cell.angle_alpha   90.00
_cell.angle_beta   90.00
_cell.angle_gamma   90.00
#
_symmetry.space_group_name_H-M   'P 1'
#
loop_
_entity.id
_entity.type
_entity.pdbx_description
1 polymer ?
#
loop_
_entity_poly.entity_id
_entity_poly.type
_entity_poly.pdbx_seq_one_letter_code
_entity_poly.pdbx_strand_id
1 'polypeptide(L)'
;MNVTNDSQAILMTCMDIALIILGFALMFVGIAGAILPVIPGTPISWLGLALLYITSVIATEWWFLGITFVVAIGIYILDYVIPAMGTKRFGGTKAGAWGAIIGLFVGLFLIPIPFGFLIGSFLGALFGELIINKTETRAAFKAAIGSFIGFLASTVLKVMATFAFLGLFCYKVYVNWDAIQTLF
;
A
#
# COMPACT_ATOMS: atom_id res chain seq x y z
N MET A 1 19.33 -39.83 22.01
CA MET A 1 19.20 -38.43 21.64
C MET A 1 19.52 -38.33 20.16
N ASN A 2 18.52 -37.97 19.31
CA ASN A 2 18.70 -38.01 17.84
C ASN A 2 19.18 -36.61 17.37
N VAL A 3 20.45 -36.50 17.07
CA VAL A 3 21.12 -35.27 16.55
C VAL A 3 20.37 -34.68 15.33
N THR A 4 19.72 -35.51 14.53
CA THR A 4 18.91 -35.11 13.37
C THR A 4 17.62 -34.37 13.77
N ASN A 5 16.98 -34.75 14.88
CA ASN A 5 15.76 -34.09 15.37
C ASN A 5 16.07 -32.68 15.96
N ASP A 6 17.17 -32.60 16.67
CA ASP A 6 17.60 -31.32 17.28
C ASP A 6 18.00 -30.30 16.21
N SER A 7 18.68 -30.74 15.15
CA SER A 7 19.05 -29.87 14.02
C SER A 7 17.81 -29.37 13.24
N GLN A 8 16.80 -30.20 13.06
CA GLN A 8 15.56 -29.81 12.39
C GLN A 8 14.74 -28.82 13.23
N ALA A 9 14.69 -29.02 14.57
CA ALA A 9 14.02 -28.08 15.47
C ALA A 9 14.67 -26.69 15.42
N ILE A 10 16.00 -26.62 15.47
CA ILE A 10 16.75 -25.35 15.37
C ILE A 10 16.48 -24.66 14.03
N LEU A 11 16.47 -25.37 12.92
CA LEU A 11 16.19 -24.82 11.60
C LEU A 11 14.76 -24.23 11.50
N MET A 12 13.75 -24.94 12.04
CA MET A 12 12.38 -24.45 12.08
C MET A 12 12.26 -23.16 12.92
N THR A 13 12.88 -23.13 14.09
CA THR A 13 12.92 -21.95 14.96
C THR A 13 13.55 -20.75 14.26
N CYS A 14 14.71 -20.92 13.62
CA CYS A 14 15.38 -19.85 12.87
C CYS A 14 14.51 -19.36 11.70
N MET A 15 13.80 -20.26 11.02
CA MET A 15 12.90 -19.93 9.93
C MET A 15 11.69 -19.10 10.44
N ASP A 16 11.09 -19.49 11.55
CA ASP A 16 9.96 -18.78 12.14
C ASP A 16 10.32 -17.36 12.57
N ILE A 17 11.46 -17.20 13.22
CA ILE A 17 11.99 -15.87 13.59
C ILE A 17 12.24 -15.02 12.34
N ALA A 18 12.85 -15.58 11.29
CA ALA A 18 13.10 -14.87 10.05
C ALA A 18 11.79 -14.45 9.37
N LEU A 19 10.76 -15.31 9.36
CA LEU A 19 9.44 -15.01 8.80
C LEU A 19 8.73 -13.89 9.56
N ILE A 20 8.80 -13.87 10.89
CA ILE A 20 8.21 -12.80 11.73
C ILE A 20 8.90 -11.46 11.44
N ILE A 21 10.23 -11.44 11.41
CA ILE A 21 11.01 -10.23 11.14
C ILE A 21 10.72 -9.72 9.71
N LEU A 22 10.73 -10.61 8.73
CA LEU A 22 10.45 -10.26 7.34
C LEU A 22 9.01 -9.77 7.18
N GLY A 23 8.03 -10.42 7.81
CA GLY A 23 6.64 -9.99 7.86
C GLY A 23 6.50 -8.57 8.42
N PHE A 24 7.17 -8.30 9.54
CA PHE A 24 7.18 -6.98 10.15
C PHE A 24 7.84 -5.91 9.24
N ALA A 25 8.97 -6.24 8.61
CA ALA A 25 9.60 -5.36 7.63
C ALA A 25 8.68 -5.05 6.44
N LEU A 26 7.96 -6.05 5.92
CA LEU A 26 6.98 -5.86 4.85
C LEU A 26 5.81 -4.95 5.26
N MET A 27 5.40 -4.93 6.54
CA MET A 27 4.42 -3.97 7.04
C MET A 27 4.89 -2.53 6.86
N PHE A 28 6.14 -2.23 7.21
CA PHE A 28 6.70 -0.87 7.01
C PHE A 28 6.86 -0.52 5.53
N VAL A 29 7.31 -1.47 4.72
CA VAL A 29 7.38 -1.28 3.25
C VAL A 29 5.98 -1.02 2.68
N GLY A 30 4.96 -1.74 3.17
CA GLY A 30 3.57 -1.54 2.76
C GLY A 30 3.03 -0.16 3.16
N ILE A 31 3.33 0.33 4.36
CA ILE A 31 2.96 1.69 4.80
C ILE A 31 3.66 2.74 3.94
N ALA A 32 4.96 2.59 3.70
CA ALA A 32 5.70 3.48 2.80
C ALA A 32 5.11 3.46 1.38
N GLY A 33 4.76 2.27 0.86
CA GLY A 33 4.10 2.10 -0.43
C GLY A 33 2.68 2.66 -0.50
N ALA A 34 1.97 2.75 0.63
CA ALA A 34 0.66 3.40 0.66
C ALA A 34 0.76 4.92 0.44
N ILE A 35 1.87 5.52 0.83
CA ILE A 35 2.15 6.95 0.63
C ILE A 35 2.76 7.17 -0.76
N LEU A 36 3.70 6.33 -1.17
CA LEU A 36 4.38 6.41 -2.46
C LEU A 36 3.56 5.63 -3.52
N PRO A 37 3.05 6.28 -4.56
CA PRO A 37 2.13 5.66 -5.53
C PRO A 37 2.82 4.64 -6.47
N VAL A 38 4.10 4.37 -6.29
CA VAL A 38 4.89 3.43 -7.10
C VAL A 38 4.78 1.99 -6.58
N ILE A 39 4.57 1.83 -5.28
CA ILE A 39 4.60 0.53 -4.61
C ILE A 39 3.17 0.15 -4.19
N PRO A 40 2.69 -1.07 -4.49
CA PRO A 40 1.37 -1.52 -4.08
C PRO A 40 1.32 -1.81 -2.57
N GLY A 41 1.17 -0.76 -1.74
CA GLY A 41 1.31 -0.82 -0.27
C GLY A 41 0.41 -1.85 0.40
N THR A 42 -0.89 -1.87 0.07
CA THR A 42 -1.87 -2.77 0.68
C THR A 42 -1.60 -4.26 0.43
N PRO A 43 -1.30 -4.72 -0.82
CA PRO A 43 -0.89 -6.09 -1.07
C PRO A 43 0.41 -6.49 -0.35
N ILE A 44 1.38 -5.57 -0.25
CA ILE A 44 2.64 -5.85 0.46
C ILE A 44 2.42 -5.99 1.96
N SER A 45 1.60 -5.13 2.58
CA SER A 45 1.20 -5.30 3.97
C SER A 45 0.47 -6.61 4.20
N TRP A 46 -0.41 -7.02 3.28
CA TRP A 46 -1.07 -8.32 3.37
C TRP A 46 -0.08 -9.49 3.27
N LEU A 47 0.92 -9.42 2.39
CA LEU A 47 1.99 -10.43 2.32
C LEU A 47 2.74 -10.53 3.64
N GLY A 48 3.04 -9.40 4.30
CA GLY A 48 3.63 -9.38 5.63
C GLY A 48 2.75 -10.12 6.66
N LEU A 49 1.44 -9.91 6.62
CA LEU A 49 0.49 -10.63 7.47
C LEU A 49 0.46 -12.13 7.13
N ALA A 50 0.47 -12.49 5.84
CA ALA A 50 0.45 -13.87 5.39
C ALA A 50 1.70 -14.64 5.84
N LEU A 51 2.88 -14.02 5.82
CA LEU A 51 4.12 -14.63 6.32
C LEU A 51 4.02 -15.04 7.78
N LEU A 52 3.33 -14.25 8.60
CA LEU A 52 3.11 -14.57 10.01
C LEU A 52 2.31 -15.87 10.19
N TYR A 53 1.36 -16.15 9.29
CA TYR A 53 0.55 -17.39 9.33
C TYR A 53 1.24 -18.60 8.72
N ILE A 54 2.41 -18.43 8.11
CA ILE A 54 3.25 -19.54 7.64
C ILE A 54 4.12 -20.08 8.78
N THR A 55 4.32 -19.31 9.85
CA THR A 55 5.10 -19.74 11.02
C THR A 55 4.44 -20.92 11.75
N SER A 56 5.25 -21.78 12.35
CA SER A 56 4.76 -22.94 13.09
C SER A 56 4.06 -22.60 14.40
N VAL A 57 4.32 -21.38 14.93
CA VAL A 57 3.80 -20.92 16.24
C VAL A 57 2.39 -20.32 16.16
N ILE A 58 1.90 -19.98 14.97
CA ILE A 58 0.58 -19.37 14.79
C ILE A 58 -0.32 -20.32 13.99
N ALA A 59 -1.49 -20.64 14.57
CA ALA A 59 -2.47 -21.48 13.88
C ALA A 59 -2.94 -20.81 12.59
N THR A 60 -2.84 -21.52 11.47
CA THR A 60 -3.24 -21.00 10.16
C THR A 60 -4.75 -20.94 10.03
N GLU A 61 -5.31 -19.75 10.05
CA GLU A 61 -6.74 -19.48 9.84
C GLU A 61 -6.98 -19.10 8.38
N TRP A 62 -7.16 -20.09 7.50
CA TRP A 62 -7.35 -19.87 6.05
C TRP A 62 -8.50 -18.91 5.72
N TRP A 63 -9.56 -18.97 6.49
CA TRP A 63 -10.72 -18.07 6.31
C TRP A 63 -10.35 -16.61 6.54
N PHE A 64 -9.60 -16.34 7.61
CA PHE A 64 -9.13 -15.00 7.93
C PHE A 64 -8.17 -14.46 6.87
N LEU A 65 -7.22 -15.28 6.41
CA LEU A 65 -6.31 -14.91 5.32
C LEU A 65 -7.08 -14.65 4.02
N GLY A 66 -8.10 -15.44 3.71
CA GLY A 66 -8.94 -15.24 2.52
C GLY A 66 -9.70 -13.90 2.57
N ILE A 67 -10.35 -13.60 3.70
CA ILE A 67 -11.08 -12.32 3.86
C ILE A 67 -10.12 -11.14 3.76
N THR A 68 -9.00 -11.16 4.47
CA THR A 68 -8.01 -10.08 4.46
C THR A 68 -7.37 -9.91 3.08
N PHE A 69 -7.19 -10.99 2.32
CA PHE A 69 -6.76 -10.94 0.93
C PHE A 69 -7.76 -10.20 0.04
N VAL A 70 -9.04 -10.57 0.12
CA VAL A 70 -10.10 -9.92 -0.65
C VAL A 70 -10.18 -8.43 -0.32
N VAL A 71 -10.04 -8.06 0.96
CA VAL A 71 -9.98 -6.66 1.40
C VAL A 71 -8.76 -5.95 0.81
N ALA A 72 -7.56 -6.56 0.85
CA ALA A 72 -6.34 -5.98 0.31
C ALA A 72 -6.45 -5.72 -1.19
N ILE A 73 -6.96 -6.69 -1.96
CA ILE A 73 -7.19 -6.56 -3.40
C ILE A 73 -8.29 -5.54 -3.69
N GLY A 74 -9.37 -5.53 -2.92
CA GLY A 74 -10.45 -4.54 -3.06
C GLY A 74 -9.93 -3.11 -2.90
N ILE A 75 -9.13 -2.85 -1.87
CA ILE A 75 -8.50 -1.53 -1.65
C ILE A 75 -7.50 -1.20 -2.75
N TYR A 76 -6.74 -2.18 -3.23
CA TYR A 76 -5.82 -1.99 -4.36
C TYR A 76 -6.57 -1.59 -5.64
N ILE A 77 -7.73 -2.19 -5.93
CA ILE A 77 -8.58 -1.80 -7.05
C ILE A 77 -9.15 -0.39 -6.84
N LEU A 78 -9.63 -0.07 -5.64
CA LEU A 78 -10.17 1.24 -5.30
C LEU A 78 -9.13 2.35 -5.45
N ASP A 79 -7.84 2.06 -5.28
CA ASP A 79 -6.75 3.01 -5.52
C ASP A 79 -6.70 3.56 -6.96
N TYR A 80 -7.17 2.79 -7.93
CA TYR A 80 -7.30 3.23 -9.33
C TYR A 80 -8.68 3.83 -9.62
N VAL A 81 -9.72 3.30 -9.00
CA VAL A 81 -11.10 3.71 -9.27
C VAL A 81 -11.40 5.09 -8.68
N ILE A 82 -10.98 5.35 -7.43
CA ILE A 82 -11.30 6.60 -6.73
C ILE A 82 -10.71 7.83 -7.44
N PRO A 83 -9.42 7.88 -7.84
CA PRO A 83 -8.88 9.00 -8.61
C PRO A 83 -9.55 9.18 -9.96
N ALA A 84 -9.86 8.07 -10.67
CA ALA A 84 -10.55 8.12 -11.95
C ALA A 84 -11.97 8.70 -11.82
N MET A 85 -12.69 8.33 -10.75
CA MET A 85 -14.00 8.92 -10.44
C MET A 85 -13.91 10.40 -10.08
N GLY A 86 -12.89 10.78 -9.29
CA GLY A 86 -12.60 12.17 -8.96
C GLY A 86 -12.40 13.00 -10.22
N THR A 87 -11.51 12.55 -11.12
CA THR A 87 -11.26 13.21 -12.40
C THR A 87 -12.55 13.38 -13.22
N LYS A 88 -13.31 12.32 -13.42
CA LYS A 88 -14.57 12.35 -14.19
C LYS A 88 -15.63 13.28 -13.59
N ARG A 89 -15.81 13.24 -12.27
CA ARG A 89 -16.84 14.04 -11.58
C ARG A 89 -16.59 15.54 -11.71
N PHE A 90 -15.35 15.95 -11.85
CA PHE A 90 -14.94 17.36 -11.98
C PHE A 90 -14.71 17.77 -13.45
N GLY A 91 -15.08 16.92 -14.42
CA GLY A 91 -14.99 17.24 -15.84
C GLY A 91 -13.60 17.03 -16.45
N GLY A 92 -12.73 16.28 -15.76
CA GLY A 92 -11.40 15.96 -16.27
C GLY A 92 -11.44 14.90 -17.38
N THR A 93 -10.42 14.94 -18.22
CA THR A 93 -10.25 14.08 -19.38
C THR A 93 -9.11 13.06 -19.20
N LYS A 94 -8.95 12.17 -20.18
CA LYS A 94 -7.81 11.26 -20.22
C LYS A 94 -6.47 12.01 -20.28
N ALA A 95 -6.45 13.18 -20.91
CA ALA A 95 -5.23 14.01 -21.01
C ALA A 95 -4.80 14.51 -19.62
N GLY A 96 -5.74 14.99 -18.79
CA GLY A 96 -5.49 15.38 -17.41
C GLY A 96 -5.03 14.19 -16.55
N ALA A 97 -5.64 13.00 -16.72
CA ALA A 97 -5.24 11.80 -15.99
C ALA A 97 -3.80 11.35 -16.33
N TRP A 98 -3.42 11.32 -17.61
CA TRP A 98 -2.05 11.02 -18.02
C TRP A 98 -1.07 12.10 -17.57
N GLY A 99 -1.47 13.38 -17.66
CA GLY A 99 -0.69 14.51 -17.16
C GLY A 99 -0.41 14.36 -15.64
N ALA A 100 -1.41 13.94 -14.86
CA ALA A 100 -1.25 13.67 -13.43
C ALA A 100 -0.20 12.59 -13.15
N ILE A 101 -0.24 11.47 -13.89
CA ILE A 101 0.71 10.37 -13.74
C ILE A 101 2.14 10.83 -14.08
N ILE A 102 2.32 11.48 -15.24
CA ILE A 102 3.62 11.98 -15.65
C ILE A 102 4.13 13.02 -14.66
N GLY A 103 3.27 13.97 -14.27
CA GLY A 103 3.61 15.01 -13.30
C GLY A 103 3.96 14.46 -11.93
N LEU A 104 3.33 13.36 -11.49
CA LEU A 104 3.65 12.67 -10.26
C LEU A 104 5.10 12.15 -10.28
N PHE A 105 5.50 11.45 -11.35
CA PHE A 105 6.89 10.97 -11.49
C PHE A 105 7.88 12.14 -11.59
N VAL A 106 7.57 13.16 -12.38
CA VAL A 106 8.39 14.37 -12.48
C VAL A 106 8.52 15.04 -11.10
N GLY A 107 7.41 15.18 -10.36
CA GLY A 107 7.42 15.78 -9.03
C GLY A 107 8.19 14.94 -8.00
N LEU A 108 8.13 13.60 -8.12
CA LEU A 108 8.86 12.69 -7.23
C LEU A 108 10.38 12.79 -7.42
N PHE A 109 10.85 12.89 -8.67
CA PHE A 109 12.28 12.85 -8.98
C PHE A 109 12.93 14.23 -9.11
N LEU A 110 12.19 15.26 -9.58
CA LEU A 110 12.74 16.57 -9.83
C LEU A 110 12.50 17.59 -8.73
N ILE A 111 11.46 17.40 -7.89
CA ILE A 111 11.12 18.31 -6.81
C ILE A 111 11.65 17.75 -5.49
N PRO A 112 12.82 18.20 -4.97
CA PRO A 112 13.48 17.62 -3.79
C PRO A 112 12.85 18.10 -2.48
N ILE A 113 11.52 18.16 -2.41
CA ILE A 113 10.77 18.47 -1.20
C ILE A 113 9.81 17.34 -0.85
N PRO A 114 9.56 17.10 0.45
CA PRO A 114 8.51 16.19 0.87
C PRO A 114 7.20 16.54 0.16
N PHE A 115 6.54 15.53 -0.42
CA PHE A 115 5.30 15.72 -1.18
C PHE A 115 5.43 16.38 -2.56
N GLY A 116 6.64 16.53 -3.13
CA GLY A 116 6.84 17.04 -4.50
C GLY A 116 6.00 16.28 -5.55
N PHE A 117 5.78 14.99 -5.35
CA PHE A 117 4.91 14.15 -6.19
C PHE A 117 3.43 14.62 -6.19
N LEU A 118 2.93 15.18 -5.08
CA LEU A 118 1.57 15.74 -5.01
C LEU A 118 1.45 17.00 -5.87
N ILE A 119 2.42 17.92 -5.72
CA ILE A 119 2.49 19.15 -6.51
C ILE A 119 2.65 18.80 -7.98
N GLY A 120 3.56 17.86 -8.28
CA GLY A 120 3.80 17.39 -9.64
C GLY A 120 2.55 16.76 -10.28
N SER A 121 1.83 15.92 -9.54
CA SER A 121 0.58 15.30 -10.02
C SER A 121 -0.49 16.36 -10.31
N PHE A 122 -0.68 17.33 -9.42
CA PHE A 122 -1.64 18.40 -9.62
C PHE A 122 -1.29 19.27 -10.84
N LEU A 123 -0.05 19.73 -10.94
CA LEU A 123 0.42 20.53 -12.07
C LEU A 123 0.37 19.75 -13.38
N GLY A 124 0.75 18.47 -13.33
CA GLY A 124 0.66 17.58 -14.48
C GLY A 124 -0.77 17.39 -14.99
N ALA A 125 -1.75 17.22 -14.08
CA ALA A 125 -3.16 17.17 -14.46
C ALA A 125 -3.60 18.48 -15.10
N LEU A 126 -3.24 19.62 -14.50
CA LEU A 126 -3.58 20.94 -15.00
C LEU A 126 -2.99 21.20 -16.40
N PHE A 127 -1.71 20.92 -16.59
CA PHE A 127 -1.04 21.10 -17.89
C PHE A 127 -1.58 20.11 -18.94
N GLY A 128 -1.90 18.87 -18.55
CA GLY A 128 -2.55 17.90 -19.43
C GLY A 128 -3.88 18.39 -19.97
N GLU A 129 -4.72 18.99 -19.12
CA GLU A 129 -6.00 19.57 -19.53
C GLU A 129 -5.81 20.84 -20.39
N LEU A 130 -4.89 21.73 -20.01
CA LEU A 130 -4.69 22.99 -20.73
C LEU A 130 -4.03 22.81 -22.10
N ILE A 131 -2.97 22.00 -22.17
CA ILE A 131 -2.12 21.91 -23.37
C ILE A 131 -2.66 20.86 -24.33
N ILE A 132 -2.95 19.66 -23.83
CA ILE A 132 -3.34 18.53 -24.69
C ILE A 132 -4.82 18.61 -25.06
N ASN A 133 -5.66 18.86 -24.08
CA ASN A 133 -7.12 18.89 -24.28
C ASN A 133 -7.63 20.28 -24.65
N LYS A 134 -6.81 21.33 -24.55
CA LYS A 134 -7.17 22.75 -24.81
C LYS A 134 -8.44 23.18 -24.05
N THR A 135 -8.61 22.65 -22.85
CA THR A 135 -9.75 22.95 -21.98
C THR A 135 -9.62 24.39 -21.47
N GLU A 136 -10.74 25.07 -21.32
CA GLU A 136 -10.78 26.41 -20.70
C GLU A 136 -10.12 26.36 -19.30
N THR A 137 -9.33 27.39 -18.97
CA THR A 137 -8.49 27.44 -17.74
C THR A 137 -9.27 27.12 -16.47
N ARG A 138 -10.50 27.64 -16.36
CA ARG A 138 -11.36 27.40 -15.20
C ARG A 138 -11.80 25.95 -15.09
N ALA A 139 -12.14 25.32 -16.21
CA ALA A 139 -12.53 23.91 -16.26
C ALA A 139 -11.35 22.99 -16.02
N ALA A 140 -10.16 23.31 -16.61
CA ALA A 140 -8.92 22.59 -16.38
C ALA A 140 -8.49 22.60 -14.90
N PHE A 141 -8.58 23.77 -14.24
CA PHE A 141 -8.28 23.89 -12.81
C PHE A 141 -9.24 23.07 -11.94
N LYS A 142 -10.55 23.09 -12.28
CA LYS A 142 -11.56 22.28 -11.58
C LYS A 142 -11.29 20.77 -11.75
N ALA A 143 -10.93 20.33 -12.95
CA ALA A 143 -10.55 18.95 -13.23
C ALA A 143 -9.30 18.52 -12.47
N ALA A 144 -8.27 19.36 -12.42
CA ALA A 144 -7.03 19.12 -11.66
C ALA A 144 -7.31 18.97 -10.15
N ILE A 145 -8.15 19.82 -9.57
CA ILE A 145 -8.61 19.67 -8.18
C ILE A 145 -9.32 18.34 -7.98
N GLY A 146 -10.20 17.94 -8.89
CA GLY A 146 -10.93 16.68 -8.80
C GLY A 146 -10.00 15.45 -8.79
N SER A 147 -9.01 15.45 -9.67
CA SER A 147 -7.96 14.41 -9.71
C SER A 147 -7.17 14.38 -8.41
N PHE A 148 -6.79 15.54 -7.90
CA PHE A 148 -6.02 15.66 -6.66
C PHE A 148 -6.80 15.18 -5.44
N ILE A 149 -8.06 15.57 -5.30
CA ILE A 149 -8.94 15.09 -4.21
C ILE A 149 -9.13 13.57 -4.28
N GLY A 150 -9.36 13.04 -5.49
CA GLY A 150 -9.48 11.60 -5.70
C GLY A 150 -8.23 10.85 -5.30
N PHE A 151 -7.05 11.36 -5.69
CA PHE A 151 -5.76 10.82 -5.31
C PHE A 151 -5.55 10.86 -3.78
N LEU A 152 -5.86 11.98 -3.15
CA LEU A 152 -5.71 12.14 -1.70
C LEU A 152 -6.64 11.17 -0.94
N ALA A 153 -7.88 11.03 -1.39
CA ALA A 153 -8.85 10.11 -0.80
C ALA A 153 -8.38 8.65 -0.90
N SER A 154 -7.85 8.23 -2.06
CA SER A 154 -7.30 6.87 -2.22
C SER A 154 -6.07 6.64 -1.34
N THR A 155 -5.20 7.64 -1.21
CA THR A 155 -4.01 7.56 -0.35
C THR A 155 -4.39 7.39 1.12
N VAL A 156 -5.35 8.19 1.62
CA VAL A 156 -5.86 8.05 2.99
C VAL A 156 -6.43 6.66 3.23
N LEU A 157 -7.24 6.15 2.29
CA LEU A 157 -7.81 4.80 2.39
C LEU A 157 -6.72 3.72 2.48
N LYS A 158 -5.68 3.80 1.64
CA LYS A 158 -4.54 2.87 1.67
C LYS A 158 -3.78 2.92 2.99
N VAL A 159 -3.48 4.13 3.45
CA VAL A 159 -2.77 4.33 4.72
C VAL A 159 -3.57 3.72 5.88
N MET A 160 -4.87 3.99 5.95
CA MET A 160 -5.73 3.39 6.98
C MET A 160 -5.72 1.86 6.91
N ALA A 161 -5.79 1.29 5.72
CA ALA A 161 -5.76 -0.16 5.52
C ALA A 161 -4.43 -0.79 5.92
N THR A 162 -3.30 -0.18 5.56
CA THR A 162 -1.97 -0.69 5.93
C THR A 162 -1.74 -0.61 7.44
N PHE A 163 -2.22 0.44 8.11
CA PHE A 163 -2.22 0.51 9.58
C PHE A 163 -3.14 -0.52 10.22
N ALA A 164 -4.29 -0.81 9.62
CA ALA A 164 -5.17 -1.87 10.10
C ALA A 164 -4.48 -3.24 10.00
N PHE A 165 -3.79 -3.55 8.88
CA PHE A 165 -3.00 -4.77 8.74
C PHE A 165 -1.84 -4.84 9.73
N LEU A 166 -1.14 -3.73 9.99
CA LEU A 166 -0.12 -3.68 11.04
C LEU A 166 -0.73 -3.96 12.43
N GLY A 167 -1.89 -3.38 12.73
CA GLY A 167 -2.61 -3.64 13.98
C GLY A 167 -3.00 -5.10 14.14
N LEU A 168 -3.49 -5.75 13.07
CA LEU A 168 -3.79 -7.18 13.04
C LEU A 168 -2.54 -8.03 13.23
N PHE A 169 -1.43 -7.67 12.59
CA PHE A 169 -0.14 -8.33 12.76
C PHE A 169 0.33 -8.26 14.21
N CYS A 170 0.38 -7.05 14.78
CA CYS A 170 0.78 -6.85 16.17
C CYS A 170 -0.15 -7.57 17.15
N TYR A 171 -1.46 -7.56 16.90
CA TYR A 171 -2.44 -8.29 17.71
C TYR A 171 -2.18 -9.79 17.69
N LYS A 172 -1.94 -10.39 16.53
CA LYS A 172 -1.65 -11.83 16.41
C LYS A 172 -0.32 -12.20 17.08
N VAL A 173 0.70 -11.36 16.95
CA VAL A 173 1.99 -11.53 17.68
C VAL A 173 1.75 -11.46 19.18
N TYR A 174 0.97 -10.50 19.65
CA TYR A 174 0.68 -10.33 21.08
C TYR A 174 -0.08 -11.52 21.68
N VAL A 175 -1.13 -12.01 20.99
CA VAL A 175 -1.94 -13.16 21.46
C VAL A 175 -1.15 -14.45 21.51
N ASN A 176 -0.17 -14.62 20.61
CA ASN A 176 0.68 -15.81 20.54
C ASN A 176 2.07 -15.57 21.18
N TRP A 177 2.20 -14.54 22.02
CA TRP A 177 3.49 -14.13 22.59
C TRP A 177 4.19 -15.26 23.35
N ASP A 178 3.45 -16.05 24.14
CA ASP A 178 4.01 -17.16 24.90
C ASP A 178 4.60 -18.24 23.99
N ALA A 179 3.92 -18.54 22.87
CA ALA A 179 4.45 -19.45 21.86
C ALA A 179 5.67 -18.88 21.12
N ILE A 180 5.69 -17.59 20.85
CA ILE A 180 6.84 -16.92 20.22
C ILE A 180 8.04 -16.87 21.16
N GLN A 181 7.85 -16.68 22.47
CA GLN A 181 8.94 -16.71 23.45
C GLN A 181 9.67 -18.07 23.50
N THR A 182 8.99 -19.17 23.15
CA THR A 182 9.64 -20.49 23.09
C THR A 182 10.63 -20.63 21.93
N LEU A 183 10.67 -19.67 21.02
CA LEU A 183 11.62 -19.61 19.91
C LEU A 183 12.98 -18.96 20.32
N PHE A 184 13.04 -18.30 21.48
CA PHE A 184 14.22 -17.63 22.01
C PHE A 184 14.75 -18.31 23.26
#